data_6765e55f937ffabe804b7f5f8a0038e5
#
_entry.id   6765e55f937ffabe804b7f5f8a0038e5
#
_cell.length_a   1.000
_cell.length_b   1.000
_cell.length_c   1.000
_cell.angle_alpha   90.00
_cell.angle_beta   90.00
_cell.angle_gamma   90.00
#
_symmetry.space_group_name_H-M   'P 1'
#
loop_
_entity.id
_entity.type
_entity.pdbx_description
1 polymer ?
#
loop_
_entity_poly.entity_id
_entity_poly.type
_entity_poly.pdbx_seq_one_letter_code
_entity_poly.pdbx_strand_id
1 'polypeptide(L)'
;MVNVERELEREAEEVVRGILDDLGGFSVSSQHGRSVGDARCDVVIEAKSRDAVFRIALEVKKRITPQTTISLCERMRQLPDDLIPVIYAPVISPRVAEIANEFGIGYVDRAGNCRLRSVGDRLLIDRRGYKSPSRPPQGVADPFSPKSSRIVRALLGRPAEGWKVRELAEHTDVEVSVGLVSKVKRTLVEEGYAIEHKRLLYLRDPVGLLENWAKRYPGPAEQIPMYFRGDAEAAEEAVGKWCQDNDIPYALAGFSAGWRLAPEVRHNVAAVYVHNRGFDREVFDKLGSYQGGKRVETGANLLLWRPFDHSVFADSNPPSRAEKPRTSALQTYLDLKRLAGRGEEAATAVYEKHLAHQLQEGARRVKELQHEEL
;
A
#
# COMPACT_ATOMS: atom_id res chain seq x y z
N MET A 1 -27.78 -17.93 16.05
CA MET A 1 -27.28 -17.13 14.90
C MET A 1 -28.25 -15.98 14.58
N VAL A 2 -29.54 -16.22 14.41
CA VAL A 2 -30.55 -15.17 14.06
C VAL A 2 -30.61 -14.01 15.07
N ASN A 3 -30.29 -14.22 16.35
CA ASN A 3 -30.35 -13.16 17.38
C ASN A 3 -29.19 -12.18 17.28
N VAL A 4 -27.99 -12.62 16.90
CA VAL A 4 -26.78 -11.80 16.77
C VAL A 4 -26.84 -10.90 15.53
N GLU A 5 -27.44 -11.38 14.44
CA GLU A 5 -27.63 -10.59 13.20
C GLU A 5 -28.60 -9.44 13.44
N ARG A 6 -29.74 -9.72 14.05
CA ARG A 6 -30.71 -8.67 14.41
C ARG A 6 -30.20 -7.65 15.39
N GLU A 7 -29.35 -8.06 16.33
CA GLU A 7 -28.70 -7.13 17.26
C GLU A 7 -27.74 -6.18 16.54
N LEU A 8 -26.98 -6.72 15.57
CA LEU A 8 -26.07 -5.93 14.76
C LEU A 8 -26.81 -4.97 13.79
N GLU A 9 -27.94 -5.40 13.23
CA GLU A 9 -28.80 -4.55 12.40
C GLU A 9 -29.36 -3.37 13.22
N ARG A 10 -29.80 -3.60 14.47
CA ARG A 10 -30.25 -2.54 15.36
C ARG A 10 -29.12 -1.58 15.72
N GLU A 11 -27.95 -2.11 16.03
CA GLU A 11 -26.74 -1.30 16.29
C GLU A 11 -26.42 -0.40 15.06
N ALA A 12 -26.44 -0.96 13.85
CA ALA A 12 -26.22 -0.20 12.62
C ALA A 12 -27.22 0.92 12.44
N GLU A 13 -28.51 0.65 12.70
CA GLU A 13 -29.58 1.63 12.67
C GLU A 13 -29.35 2.75 13.69
N GLU A 14 -29.05 2.39 14.93
CA GLU A 14 -28.81 3.36 16.02
C GLU A 14 -27.63 4.29 15.69
N VAL A 15 -26.53 3.75 15.16
CA VAL A 15 -25.35 4.56 14.77
C VAL A 15 -25.70 5.53 13.64
N VAL A 16 -26.38 5.07 12.59
CA VAL A 16 -26.77 5.94 11.47
C VAL A 16 -27.79 6.99 11.93
N ARG A 17 -28.75 6.63 12.79
CA ARG A 17 -29.71 7.55 13.39
C ARG A 17 -28.98 8.64 14.19
N GLY A 18 -28.03 8.26 15.06
CA GLY A 18 -27.21 9.21 15.82
C GLY A 18 -26.44 10.17 14.94
N ILE A 19 -25.88 9.70 13.82
CA ILE A 19 -25.17 10.56 12.85
C ILE A 19 -26.13 11.60 12.22
N LEU A 20 -27.36 11.19 11.90
CA LEU A 20 -28.38 12.09 11.32
C LEU A 20 -28.95 13.06 12.35
N ASP A 21 -29.15 12.61 13.59
CA ASP A 21 -29.62 13.43 14.70
C ASP A 21 -28.60 14.57 15.05
N ASP A 22 -27.31 14.25 15.01
CA ASP A 22 -26.22 15.25 15.20
C ASP A 22 -26.24 16.38 14.15
N LEU A 23 -26.71 16.08 12.93
CA LEU A 23 -26.87 17.09 11.88
C LEU A 23 -28.12 17.93 12.08
N GLY A 24 -29.12 17.41 12.79
CA GLY A 24 -30.41 18.04 13.04
C GLY A 24 -31.32 18.11 11.80
N GLY A 25 -32.62 18.28 12.05
CA GLY A 25 -33.60 18.56 10.99
C GLY A 25 -34.06 17.32 10.20
N PHE A 26 -33.72 16.10 10.62
CA PHE A 26 -34.22 14.87 10.04
C PHE A 26 -35.24 14.17 10.93
N SER A 27 -36.32 13.65 10.31
CA SER A 27 -37.16 12.61 10.92
C SER A 27 -36.76 11.27 10.32
N VAL A 28 -36.44 10.29 11.17
CA VAL A 28 -35.85 9.02 10.75
C VAL A 28 -36.80 7.86 11.04
N SER A 29 -37.08 7.04 10.02
CA SER A 29 -37.80 5.77 10.14
C SER A 29 -37.00 4.65 9.49
N SER A 30 -37.20 3.40 9.93
CA SER A 30 -36.43 2.25 9.43
C SER A 30 -37.32 1.05 9.14
N GLN A 31 -36.86 0.18 8.24
CA GLN A 31 -37.51 -1.10 7.88
C GLN A 31 -36.41 -2.16 7.72
N HIS A 32 -36.58 -3.32 8.36
CA HIS A 32 -35.66 -4.44 8.35
C HIS A 32 -36.03 -5.50 7.33
N GLY A 33 -35.02 -6.18 6.75
CA GLY A 33 -35.21 -7.37 5.89
C GLY A 33 -36.01 -7.10 4.62
N ARG A 34 -35.85 -5.93 4.00
CA ARG A 34 -36.65 -5.53 2.84
C ARG A 34 -36.01 -5.91 1.51
N SER A 35 -36.81 -6.47 0.61
CA SER A 35 -36.44 -6.53 -0.82
C SER A 35 -36.78 -5.21 -1.49
N VAL A 36 -35.85 -4.65 -2.22
CA VAL A 36 -36.04 -3.45 -3.04
C VAL A 36 -35.63 -3.82 -4.47
N GLY A 37 -36.62 -3.95 -5.36
CA GLY A 37 -36.43 -4.61 -6.65
C GLY A 37 -36.01 -6.06 -6.44
N ASP A 38 -35.03 -6.52 -7.18
CA ASP A 38 -34.48 -7.89 -7.06
C ASP A 38 -33.38 -8.00 -5.94
N ALA A 39 -33.00 -6.89 -5.30
CA ALA A 39 -31.98 -6.86 -4.27
C ALA A 39 -32.61 -6.85 -2.85
N ARG A 40 -31.97 -7.59 -1.93
CA ARG A 40 -32.34 -7.64 -0.52
C ARG A 40 -31.32 -6.84 0.30
N CYS A 41 -31.84 -5.89 1.11
CA CYS A 41 -31.04 -5.12 2.07
C CYS A 41 -31.39 -5.54 3.50
N ASP A 42 -30.40 -5.53 4.39
CA ASP A 42 -30.61 -5.87 5.80
C ASP A 42 -31.47 -4.80 6.50
N VAL A 43 -31.18 -3.51 6.29
CA VAL A 43 -31.95 -2.39 6.82
C VAL A 43 -32.10 -1.28 5.78
N VAL A 44 -33.29 -0.69 5.67
CA VAL A 44 -33.52 0.53 4.89
C VAL A 44 -33.95 1.64 5.86
N ILE A 45 -33.18 2.74 5.89
CA ILE A 45 -33.45 3.92 6.70
C ILE A 45 -33.95 5.03 5.79
N GLU A 46 -35.11 5.60 6.13
CA GLU A 46 -35.67 6.76 5.47
C GLU A 46 -35.47 7.98 6.37
N ALA A 47 -34.68 8.95 5.87
CA ALA A 47 -34.41 10.23 6.54
C ALA A 47 -35.10 11.37 5.78
N LYS A 48 -36.08 12.00 6.40
CA LYS A 48 -36.84 13.12 5.82
C LYS A 48 -36.39 14.43 6.42
N SER A 49 -35.98 15.38 5.57
CA SER A 49 -35.82 16.78 5.91
C SER A 49 -36.97 17.60 5.34
N ARG A 50 -36.97 18.94 5.57
CA ARG A 50 -38.00 19.83 5.01
C ARG A 50 -38.11 19.77 3.50
N ASP A 51 -36.98 19.59 2.81
CA ASP A 51 -36.86 19.72 1.35
C ASP A 51 -36.45 18.44 0.63
N ALA A 52 -36.16 17.35 1.34
CA ALA A 52 -35.69 16.12 0.75
C ALA A 52 -35.99 14.86 1.58
N VAL A 53 -36.10 13.74 0.87
CA VAL A 53 -36.16 12.41 1.45
C VAL A 53 -34.96 11.62 0.97
N PHE A 54 -34.19 11.07 1.89
CA PHE A 54 -33.04 10.21 1.62
C PHE A 54 -33.35 8.79 2.09
N ARG A 55 -33.07 7.81 1.26
CA ARG A 55 -33.22 6.39 1.57
C ARG A 55 -31.88 5.73 1.62
N ILE A 56 -31.46 5.27 2.77
CA ILE A 56 -30.17 4.63 3.03
C ILE A 56 -30.37 3.13 3.11
N ALA A 57 -29.77 2.38 2.21
CA ALA A 57 -29.81 0.92 2.18
C ALA A 57 -28.54 0.37 2.86
N LEU A 58 -28.71 -0.21 4.06
CA LEU A 58 -27.61 -0.80 4.83
C LEU A 58 -27.44 -2.28 4.52
N GLU A 59 -26.24 -2.68 4.23
CA GLU A 59 -25.78 -4.07 4.27
C GLU A 59 -24.87 -4.24 5.49
N VAL A 60 -25.29 -5.08 6.42
CA VAL A 60 -24.69 -5.22 7.75
C VAL A 60 -23.80 -6.45 7.79
N LYS A 61 -22.54 -6.27 8.17
CA LYS A 61 -21.57 -7.37 8.27
C LYS A 61 -20.91 -7.39 9.64
N LYS A 62 -20.90 -8.56 10.29
CA LYS A 62 -20.18 -8.75 11.55
C LYS A 62 -18.68 -8.53 11.41
N ARG A 63 -18.14 -8.87 10.26
CA ARG A 63 -16.74 -8.67 9.86
C ARG A 63 -16.72 -8.44 8.36
N ILE A 64 -15.92 -7.47 7.95
CA ILE A 64 -15.69 -7.17 6.54
C ILE A 64 -14.19 -7.10 6.27
N THR A 65 -13.78 -7.62 5.13
CA THR A 65 -12.41 -7.58 4.63
C THR A 65 -12.38 -6.88 3.27
N PRO A 66 -11.27 -6.33 2.83
CA PRO A 66 -11.15 -5.76 1.49
C PRO A 66 -11.67 -6.69 0.38
N GLN A 67 -11.34 -7.97 0.43
CA GLN A 67 -11.81 -8.98 -0.54
C GLN A 67 -13.34 -9.10 -0.56
N THR A 68 -13.97 -9.23 0.62
CA THR A 68 -15.44 -9.35 0.70
C THR A 68 -16.14 -8.03 0.37
N THR A 69 -15.49 -6.89 0.60
CA THR A 69 -16.01 -5.56 0.23
C THR A 69 -16.22 -5.45 -1.27
N ILE A 70 -15.27 -5.91 -2.08
CA ILE A 70 -15.36 -5.82 -3.54
C ILE A 70 -16.61 -6.52 -4.06
N SER A 71 -16.79 -7.80 -3.71
CA SER A 71 -17.97 -8.58 -4.13
C SER A 71 -19.28 -7.99 -3.60
N LEU A 72 -19.25 -7.41 -2.39
CA LEU A 72 -20.39 -6.73 -1.82
C LEU A 72 -20.72 -5.45 -2.58
N CYS A 73 -19.73 -4.63 -2.90
CA CYS A 73 -19.92 -3.41 -3.67
C CYS A 73 -20.43 -3.66 -5.07
N GLU A 74 -19.93 -4.69 -5.78
CA GLU A 74 -20.42 -5.12 -7.10
C GLU A 74 -21.94 -5.43 -7.04
N ARG A 75 -22.41 -6.13 -6.01
CA ARG A 75 -23.82 -6.40 -5.79
C ARG A 75 -24.63 -5.15 -5.44
N MET A 76 -24.11 -4.30 -4.55
CA MET A 76 -24.82 -3.09 -4.09
C MET A 76 -24.94 -2.01 -5.17
N ARG A 77 -24.07 -2.00 -6.19
CA ARG A 77 -24.21 -1.11 -7.36
C ARG A 77 -25.44 -1.38 -8.22
N GLN A 78 -26.08 -2.55 -8.05
CA GLN A 78 -27.33 -2.90 -8.75
C GLN A 78 -28.58 -2.38 -8.03
N LEU A 79 -28.43 -1.71 -6.87
CA LEU A 79 -29.55 -1.09 -6.17
C LEU A 79 -30.09 0.11 -6.97
N PRO A 80 -31.40 0.40 -6.85
CA PRO A 80 -32.01 1.58 -7.47
C PRO A 80 -31.32 2.90 -7.07
N ASP A 81 -31.26 3.85 -8.00
CA ASP A 81 -30.56 5.15 -7.85
C ASP A 81 -31.13 6.04 -6.74
N ASP A 82 -32.36 5.80 -6.28
CA ASP A 82 -32.98 6.51 -5.17
C ASP A 82 -32.51 6.02 -3.79
N LEU A 83 -31.71 4.96 -3.75
CA LEU A 83 -31.10 4.42 -2.54
C LEU A 83 -29.64 4.86 -2.43
N ILE A 84 -29.23 5.21 -1.24
CA ILE A 84 -27.82 5.43 -0.86
C ILE A 84 -27.28 4.09 -0.35
N PRO A 85 -26.46 3.37 -1.12
CA PRO A 85 -25.91 2.10 -0.68
C PRO A 85 -24.83 2.32 0.38
N VAL A 86 -24.91 1.64 1.52
CA VAL A 86 -24.01 1.80 2.66
C VAL A 86 -23.68 0.46 3.30
N ILE A 87 -22.41 0.24 3.57
CA ILE A 87 -21.93 -0.93 4.32
C ILE A 87 -21.75 -0.54 5.78
N TYR A 88 -22.32 -1.35 6.67
CA TYR A 88 -22.05 -1.27 8.09
C TYR A 88 -21.22 -2.45 8.57
N ALA A 89 -20.17 -2.17 9.35
CA ALA A 89 -19.45 -3.18 10.13
C ALA A 89 -18.95 -2.57 11.44
N PRO A 90 -18.77 -3.36 12.53
CA PRO A 90 -18.24 -2.86 13.80
C PRO A 90 -16.87 -2.17 13.67
N VAL A 91 -16.07 -2.62 12.70
CA VAL A 91 -14.76 -2.03 12.37
C VAL A 91 -14.62 -2.00 10.84
N ILE A 92 -14.31 -0.83 10.30
CA ILE A 92 -14.00 -0.64 8.89
C ILE A 92 -12.55 -0.18 8.77
N SER A 93 -11.72 -1.00 8.12
CA SER A 93 -10.32 -0.64 7.89
C SER A 93 -10.19 0.47 6.83
N PRO A 94 -9.10 1.26 6.83
CA PRO A 94 -8.87 2.26 5.79
C PRO A 94 -8.99 1.68 4.37
N ARG A 95 -8.49 0.46 4.14
CA ARG A 95 -8.58 -0.19 2.83
C ARG A 95 -10.00 -0.56 2.43
N VAL A 96 -10.83 -1.03 3.38
CA VAL A 96 -12.26 -1.27 3.14
C VAL A 96 -12.97 0.03 2.77
N ALA A 97 -12.67 1.13 3.48
CA ALA A 97 -13.23 2.45 3.20
C ALA A 97 -12.81 2.98 1.81
N GLU A 98 -11.52 2.79 1.42
CA GLU A 98 -11.02 3.15 0.09
C GLU A 98 -11.78 2.40 -1.00
N ILE A 99 -11.89 1.07 -0.91
CA ILE A 99 -12.61 0.24 -1.87
C ILE A 99 -14.07 0.66 -1.96
N ALA A 100 -14.77 0.82 -0.84
CA ALA A 100 -16.17 1.26 -0.86
C ALA A 100 -16.32 2.60 -1.60
N ASN A 101 -15.41 3.56 -1.36
CA ASN A 101 -15.39 4.85 -2.05
C ASN A 101 -15.15 4.73 -3.56
N GLU A 102 -14.23 3.87 -4.00
CA GLU A 102 -13.95 3.61 -5.43
C GLU A 102 -15.19 3.10 -6.16
N PHE A 103 -16.03 2.31 -5.48
CA PHE A 103 -17.30 1.82 -6.00
C PHE A 103 -18.47 2.80 -5.84
N GLY A 104 -18.26 3.96 -5.18
CA GLY A 104 -19.34 4.91 -4.89
C GLY A 104 -20.29 4.45 -3.78
N ILE A 105 -19.89 3.46 -2.96
CA ILE A 105 -20.64 2.91 -1.85
C ILE A 105 -20.25 3.61 -0.55
N GLY A 106 -21.24 4.00 0.26
CA GLY A 106 -21.02 4.55 1.59
C GLY A 106 -20.57 3.50 2.60
N TYR A 107 -20.04 3.95 3.73
CA TYR A 107 -19.71 3.07 4.84
C TYR A 107 -19.97 3.76 6.18
N VAL A 108 -20.24 2.95 7.21
CA VAL A 108 -20.39 3.39 8.61
C VAL A 108 -19.81 2.32 9.52
N ASP A 109 -18.98 2.71 10.51
CA ASP A 109 -18.51 1.80 11.56
C ASP A 109 -19.16 2.11 12.92
N ARG A 110 -18.97 1.21 13.90
CA ARG A 110 -19.50 1.35 15.27
C ARG A 110 -19.03 2.64 15.95
N ALA A 111 -17.84 3.12 15.64
CA ALA A 111 -17.30 4.32 16.25
C ALA A 111 -17.89 5.62 15.65
N GLY A 112 -18.68 5.52 14.58
CA GLY A 112 -19.25 6.64 13.86
C GLY A 112 -18.35 7.21 12.76
N ASN A 113 -17.24 6.53 12.39
CA ASN A 113 -16.55 6.86 11.17
C ASN A 113 -17.45 6.49 10.00
N CYS A 114 -17.70 7.43 9.10
CA CYS A 114 -18.63 7.19 8.01
C CYS A 114 -18.34 8.06 6.79
N ARG A 115 -18.80 7.57 5.65
CA ARG A 115 -19.00 8.38 4.45
C ARG A 115 -20.34 8.01 3.83
N LEU A 116 -21.26 8.97 3.77
CA LEU A 116 -22.55 8.85 3.14
C LEU A 116 -22.64 9.91 2.05
N ARG A 117 -23.02 9.49 0.84
CA ARG A 117 -23.15 10.41 -0.31
C ARG A 117 -24.39 10.04 -1.13
N SER A 118 -25.31 10.99 -1.30
CA SER A 118 -26.45 10.82 -2.19
C SER A 118 -26.11 11.18 -3.64
N VAL A 119 -26.87 10.66 -4.57
CA VAL A 119 -26.81 11.08 -5.97
C VAL A 119 -27.08 12.59 -6.07
N GLY A 120 -26.23 13.31 -6.81
CA GLY A 120 -26.31 14.77 -6.95
C GLY A 120 -25.84 15.56 -5.73
N ASP A 121 -25.10 14.93 -4.78
CA ASP A 121 -24.45 15.57 -3.63
C ASP A 121 -25.38 16.39 -2.71
N ARG A 122 -26.66 16.05 -2.67
CA ARG A 122 -27.65 16.70 -1.78
C ARG A 122 -27.47 16.29 -0.30
N LEU A 123 -26.80 15.16 -0.06
CA LEU A 123 -26.33 14.69 1.24
C LEU A 123 -24.88 14.24 1.10
N LEU A 124 -23.98 14.84 1.86
CA LEU A 124 -22.58 14.41 1.99
C LEU A 124 -22.18 14.46 3.45
N ILE A 125 -21.88 13.33 4.03
CA ILE A 125 -21.36 13.19 5.40
C ILE A 125 -20.04 12.44 5.30
N ASP A 126 -18.93 13.03 5.77
CA ASP A 126 -17.62 12.38 5.87
C ASP A 126 -17.07 12.64 7.29
N ARG A 127 -17.08 11.60 8.12
CA ARG A 127 -16.58 11.64 9.50
C ARG A 127 -15.47 10.63 9.65
N ARG A 128 -14.33 11.05 10.18
CA ARG A 128 -13.14 10.20 10.37
C ARG A 128 -12.43 10.55 11.67
N GLY A 129 -11.59 9.60 12.13
CA GLY A 129 -10.69 9.83 13.27
C GLY A 129 -11.21 9.32 14.61
N TYR A 130 -12.39 8.73 14.67
CA TYR A 130 -12.86 8.02 15.85
C TYR A 130 -12.10 6.69 16.00
N LYS A 131 -11.57 6.42 17.19
CA LYS A 131 -10.82 5.19 17.44
C LYS A 131 -11.77 3.99 17.45
N SER A 132 -11.74 3.20 16.40
CA SER A 132 -12.33 1.87 16.42
C SER A 132 -11.45 0.91 17.20
N PRO A 133 -11.98 0.07 18.08
CA PRO A 133 -11.22 -0.97 18.77
C PRO A 133 -10.80 -2.07 17.79
N SER A 134 -9.78 -1.81 16.99
CA SER A 134 -9.20 -2.82 16.10
C SER A 134 -8.06 -3.54 16.79
N ARG A 135 -8.27 -4.79 17.24
CA ARG A 135 -7.16 -5.72 17.40
C ARG A 135 -6.73 -6.21 16.02
N PRO A 136 -5.43 -6.09 15.66
CA PRO A 136 -4.95 -6.77 14.46
C PRO A 136 -5.26 -8.26 14.60
N PRO A 137 -5.68 -8.95 13.53
CA PRO A 137 -5.97 -10.37 13.56
C PRO A 137 -4.73 -11.13 14.04
N GLN A 138 -4.86 -11.98 15.07
CA GLN A 138 -3.77 -12.83 15.55
C GLN A 138 -3.33 -13.77 14.42
N GLY A 139 -2.02 -13.84 14.15
CA GLY A 139 -1.42 -14.75 13.16
C GLY A 139 -1.31 -14.23 11.73
N VAL A 140 -1.56 -12.96 11.48
CA VAL A 140 -1.37 -12.30 10.18
C VAL A 140 0.07 -11.77 10.10
N ALA A 141 0.80 -12.15 9.05
CA ALA A 141 2.13 -11.59 8.81
C ALA A 141 1.99 -10.19 8.22
N ASP A 142 2.73 -9.21 8.75
CA ASP A 142 2.86 -7.92 8.08
C ASP A 142 3.64 -8.12 6.77
N PRO A 143 3.00 -7.87 5.60
CA PRO A 143 3.64 -8.10 4.30
C PRO A 143 4.82 -7.17 4.04
N PHE A 144 4.94 -6.06 4.79
CA PHE A 144 5.99 -5.06 4.63
C PHE A 144 7.12 -5.17 5.66
N SER A 145 7.07 -6.15 6.57
CA SER A 145 8.20 -6.45 7.44
C SER A 145 9.42 -6.94 6.64
N PRO A 146 10.66 -6.80 7.11
CA PRO A 146 11.87 -7.02 6.31
C PRO A 146 11.84 -8.32 5.46
N LYS A 147 11.65 -9.48 6.11
CA LYS A 147 11.59 -10.78 5.38
C LYS A 147 10.34 -10.94 4.50
N SER A 148 9.18 -10.42 4.95
CA SER A 148 7.94 -10.52 4.18
C SER A 148 7.97 -9.62 2.94
N SER A 149 8.63 -8.46 3.03
CA SER A 149 8.75 -7.51 1.92
C SER A 149 9.49 -8.08 0.71
N ARG A 150 10.33 -9.09 0.89
CA ARG A 150 10.98 -9.82 -0.21
C ARG A 150 9.95 -10.51 -1.10
N ILE A 151 8.91 -11.10 -0.50
CA ILE A 151 7.78 -11.72 -1.21
C ILE A 151 7.03 -10.67 -2.01
N VAL A 152 6.70 -9.54 -1.38
CA VAL A 152 5.99 -8.43 -2.04
C VAL A 152 6.81 -7.86 -3.19
N ARG A 153 8.13 -7.74 -3.02
CA ARG A 153 9.06 -7.30 -4.06
C ARG A 153 9.05 -8.21 -5.28
N ALA A 154 9.15 -9.54 -5.07
CA ALA A 154 9.11 -10.50 -6.16
C ALA A 154 7.77 -10.46 -6.92
N LEU A 155 6.65 -10.36 -6.19
CA LEU A 155 5.32 -10.23 -6.79
C LEU A 155 5.16 -8.95 -7.60
N LEU A 156 5.60 -7.80 -7.09
CA LEU A 156 5.55 -6.51 -7.80
C LEU A 156 6.54 -6.40 -8.95
N GLY A 157 7.66 -7.14 -8.89
CA GLY A 157 8.62 -7.23 -9.98
C GLY A 157 8.09 -8.00 -11.18
N ARG A 158 7.12 -8.90 -10.98
CA ARG A 158 6.48 -9.71 -12.03
C ARG A 158 4.97 -9.82 -11.79
N PRO A 159 4.24 -8.72 -11.88
CA PRO A 159 2.86 -8.64 -11.42
C PRO A 159 1.85 -9.43 -12.26
N ALA A 160 2.19 -9.76 -13.51
CA ALA A 160 1.35 -10.57 -14.40
C ALA A 160 1.54 -12.10 -14.20
N GLU A 161 2.59 -12.51 -13.47
CA GLU A 161 2.88 -13.93 -13.25
C GLU A 161 2.03 -14.52 -12.12
N GLY A 162 1.61 -15.78 -12.30
CA GLY A 162 0.99 -16.60 -11.26
C GLY A 162 2.04 -17.43 -10.52
N TRP A 163 2.07 -17.35 -9.20
CA TRP A 163 3.11 -17.97 -8.37
C TRP A 163 2.57 -19.13 -7.54
N LYS A 164 3.25 -20.27 -7.55
CA LYS A 164 3.07 -21.29 -6.51
C LYS A 164 3.80 -20.86 -5.24
N VAL A 165 3.21 -21.16 -4.09
CA VAL A 165 3.78 -20.80 -2.77
C VAL A 165 5.22 -21.32 -2.61
N ARG A 166 5.49 -22.55 -3.04
CA ARG A 166 6.81 -23.16 -2.93
C ARG A 166 7.83 -22.51 -3.86
N GLU A 167 7.43 -22.27 -5.11
CA GLU A 167 8.25 -21.62 -6.12
C GLU A 167 8.66 -20.20 -5.69
N LEU A 168 7.70 -19.44 -5.14
CA LEU A 168 7.95 -18.11 -4.60
C LEU A 168 8.89 -18.15 -3.37
N ALA A 169 8.77 -19.17 -2.51
CA ALA A 169 9.65 -19.32 -1.34
C ALA A 169 11.11 -19.63 -1.71
N GLU A 170 11.30 -20.40 -2.78
CA GLU A 170 12.61 -20.84 -3.29
C GLU A 170 13.24 -19.82 -4.27
N HIS A 171 12.49 -18.76 -4.64
CA HIS A 171 13.02 -17.73 -5.54
C HIS A 171 14.24 -17.03 -4.94
N THR A 172 15.30 -16.84 -5.74
CA THR A 172 16.61 -16.33 -5.28
C THR A 172 16.58 -15.03 -4.51
N ASP A 173 15.64 -14.12 -4.86
CA ASP A 173 15.53 -12.83 -4.20
C ASP A 173 14.63 -12.87 -2.95
N VAL A 174 13.92 -13.98 -2.73
CA VAL A 174 12.96 -14.14 -1.62
C VAL A 174 13.59 -14.90 -0.46
N GLU A 175 14.08 -16.12 -0.69
CA GLU A 175 14.77 -16.96 0.29
C GLU A 175 14.11 -16.98 1.69
N VAL A 176 12.85 -17.35 1.73
CA VAL A 176 12.07 -17.43 2.98
C VAL A 176 11.38 -18.78 3.12
N SER A 177 10.88 -19.08 4.33
CA SER A 177 10.15 -20.33 4.52
C SER A 177 8.79 -20.33 3.79
N VAL A 178 8.38 -21.51 3.29
CA VAL A 178 7.05 -21.76 2.71
C VAL A 178 5.93 -21.29 3.65
N GLY A 179 6.12 -21.46 4.98
CA GLY A 179 5.17 -21.01 5.99
C GLY A 179 5.01 -19.49 6.03
N LEU A 180 6.08 -18.71 5.81
CA LEU A 180 6.00 -17.26 5.74
C LEU A 180 5.28 -16.82 4.47
N VAL A 181 5.60 -17.42 3.31
CA VAL A 181 4.89 -17.15 2.04
C VAL A 181 3.40 -17.42 2.19
N SER A 182 3.01 -18.55 2.81
CA SER A 182 1.60 -18.89 3.04
C SER A 182 0.88 -17.87 3.93
N LYS A 183 1.55 -17.31 4.95
CA LYS A 183 0.99 -16.27 5.81
C LYS A 183 0.84 -14.94 5.05
N VAL A 184 1.87 -14.51 4.31
CA VAL A 184 1.82 -13.28 3.49
C VAL A 184 0.78 -13.41 2.39
N LYS A 185 0.73 -14.54 1.66
CA LYS A 185 -0.32 -14.84 0.69
C LYS A 185 -1.72 -14.62 1.28
N ARG A 186 -1.98 -15.22 2.47
CA ARG A 186 -3.29 -15.07 3.13
C ARG A 186 -3.60 -13.61 3.42
N THR A 187 -2.62 -12.85 3.94
CA THR A 187 -2.79 -11.41 4.19
C THR A 187 -3.12 -10.65 2.90
N LEU A 188 -2.35 -10.87 1.83
CA LEU A 188 -2.57 -10.17 0.56
C LEU A 188 -3.93 -10.49 -0.07
N VAL A 189 -4.41 -11.74 0.08
CA VAL A 189 -5.75 -12.13 -0.39
C VAL A 189 -6.83 -11.51 0.49
N GLU A 190 -6.71 -11.58 1.82
CA GLU A 190 -7.67 -10.97 2.76
C GLU A 190 -7.77 -9.45 2.58
N GLU A 191 -6.64 -8.78 2.30
CA GLU A 191 -6.55 -7.34 2.03
C GLU A 191 -6.94 -6.95 0.58
N GLY A 192 -7.29 -7.93 -0.26
CA GLY A 192 -7.76 -7.72 -1.63
C GLY A 192 -6.68 -7.33 -2.64
N TYR A 193 -5.39 -7.40 -2.27
CA TYR A 193 -4.27 -7.14 -3.18
C TYR A 193 -3.97 -8.30 -4.11
N ALA A 194 -4.36 -9.52 -3.73
CA ALA A 194 -4.10 -10.73 -4.51
C ALA A 194 -5.33 -11.64 -4.57
N ILE A 195 -5.33 -12.54 -5.56
CA ILE A 195 -6.29 -13.64 -5.68
C ILE A 195 -5.56 -14.97 -5.81
N GLU A 196 -6.23 -16.03 -5.43
CA GLU A 196 -5.82 -17.39 -5.77
C GLU A 196 -6.70 -17.93 -6.91
N HIS A 197 -6.07 -18.28 -8.03
CA HIS A 197 -6.72 -18.90 -9.18
C HIS A 197 -5.95 -20.16 -9.59
N LYS A 198 -6.61 -21.31 -9.68
CA LYS A 198 -5.99 -22.62 -10.02
C LYS A 198 -4.72 -22.94 -9.20
N ARG A 199 -4.73 -22.62 -7.88
CA ARG A 199 -3.61 -22.78 -6.93
C ARG A 199 -2.41 -21.87 -7.19
N LEU A 200 -2.54 -20.86 -8.05
CA LEU A 200 -1.53 -19.83 -8.28
C LEU A 200 -1.97 -18.53 -7.62
N LEU A 201 -1.03 -17.79 -7.05
CA LEU A 201 -1.23 -16.47 -6.48
C LEU A 201 -0.97 -15.43 -7.56
N TYR A 202 -1.93 -14.56 -7.82
CA TYR A 202 -1.83 -13.42 -8.74
C TYR A 202 -2.07 -12.12 -8.00
N LEU A 203 -1.39 -11.04 -8.41
CA LEU A 203 -1.68 -9.70 -7.91
C LEU A 203 -2.91 -9.12 -8.61
N ARG A 204 -3.95 -8.84 -7.83
CA ARG A 204 -5.18 -8.20 -8.30
C ARG A 204 -5.06 -6.67 -8.37
N ASP A 205 -4.45 -6.09 -7.34
CA ASP A 205 -4.25 -4.64 -7.20
C ASP A 205 -2.79 -4.33 -6.88
N PRO A 206 -1.90 -4.48 -7.87
CA PRO A 206 -0.47 -4.23 -7.67
C PRO A 206 -0.16 -2.76 -7.41
N VAL A 207 -0.93 -1.82 -7.96
CA VAL A 207 -0.76 -0.38 -7.74
C VAL A 207 -1.10 -0.02 -6.30
N GLY A 208 -2.28 -0.41 -5.81
CA GLY A 208 -2.68 -0.18 -4.43
C GLY A 208 -1.75 -0.86 -3.42
N LEU A 209 -1.20 -2.04 -3.74
CA LEU A 209 -0.19 -2.71 -2.91
C LEU A 209 1.10 -1.89 -2.81
N LEU A 210 1.60 -1.36 -3.94
CA LEU A 210 2.78 -0.51 -3.98
C LEU A 210 2.58 0.80 -3.20
N GLU A 211 1.46 1.46 -3.38
CA GLU A 211 1.13 2.70 -2.67
C GLU A 211 1.01 2.48 -1.15
N ASN A 212 0.34 1.39 -0.73
CA ASN A 212 0.26 1.05 0.69
C ASN A 212 1.64 0.72 1.27
N TRP A 213 2.49 0.04 0.50
CA TRP A 213 3.86 -0.19 0.93
C TRP A 213 4.63 1.11 1.06
N ALA A 214 4.55 2.02 0.10
CA ALA A 214 5.22 3.32 0.14
C ALA A 214 4.81 4.15 1.37
N LYS A 215 3.52 4.17 1.73
CA LYS A 215 3.00 4.84 2.94
C LYS A 215 3.59 4.26 4.25
N ARG A 216 3.91 2.97 4.26
CA ARG A 216 4.38 2.22 5.44
C ARG A 216 5.87 1.90 5.39
N TYR A 217 6.55 2.26 4.32
CA TYR A 217 7.95 1.94 4.11
C TYR A 217 8.85 2.63 5.15
N PRO A 218 9.63 1.89 5.95
CA PRO A 218 10.41 2.48 7.04
C PRO A 218 11.63 3.28 6.55
N GLY A 219 12.12 3.02 5.32
CA GLY A 219 13.36 3.54 4.78
C GLY A 219 14.60 2.77 5.24
N PRO A 220 15.80 3.36 5.10
CA PRO A 220 17.02 2.75 5.57
C PRO A 220 17.02 2.57 7.10
N ALA A 221 17.68 1.50 7.58
CA ALA A 221 17.79 1.23 9.01
C ALA A 221 18.65 2.28 9.74
N GLU A 222 19.64 2.83 9.04
CA GLU A 222 20.49 3.90 9.52
C GLU A 222 20.90 4.78 8.34
N GLN A 223 21.08 6.07 8.62
CA GLN A 223 21.46 7.08 7.65
C GLN A 223 22.60 7.92 8.23
N ILE A 224 23.77 7.89 7.61
CA ILE A 224 24.96 8.61 8.04
C ILE A 224 25.25 9.72 7.04
N PRO A 225 25.14 11.01 7.43
CA PRO A 225 25.51 12.13 6.59
C PRO A 225 27.03 12.22 6.48
N MET A 226 27.53 12.25 5.23
CA MET A 226 28.92 12.27 4.89
C MET A 226 29.25 13.47 4.00
N TYR A 227 30.45 13.98 4.11
CA TYR A 227 31.04 14.96 3.20
C TYR A 227 32.28 14.38 2.51
N PHE A 228 32.32 14.55 1.21
CA PHE A 228 33.49 14.27 0.35
C PHE A 228 33.86 15.51 -0.43
N ARG A 229 35.13 15.63 -0.85
CA ARG A 229 35.56 16.73 -1.70
C ARG A 229 34.91 16.66 -3.07
N GLY A 230 34.30 17.74 -3.52
CA GLY A 230 33.58 17.84 -4.78
C GLY A 230 32.07 17.85 -4.59
N ASP A 231 31.38 17.53 -5.65
CA ASP A 231 29.91 17.46 -5.70
C ASP A 231 29.38 16.08 -5.32
N ALA A 232 28.06 15.88 -5.48
CA ALA A 232 27.39 14.61 -5.19
C ALA A 232 27.93 13.46 -6.06
N GLU A 233 28.27 13.72 -7.32
CA GLU A 233 28.81 12.71 -8.23
C GLU A 233 30.23 12.26 -7.82
N ALA A 234 31.05 13.18 -7.40
CA ALA A 234 32.38 12.88 -6.85
C ALA A 234 32.29 12.08 -5.54
N ALA A 235 31.29 12.36 -4.71
CA ALA A 235 31.03 11.60 -3.50
C ALA A 235 30.54 10.15 -3.82
N GLU A 236 29.68 9.97 -4.81
CA GLU A 236 29.29 8.64 -5.31
C GLU A 236 30.49 7.84 -5.83
N GLU A 237 31.40 8.49 -6.55
CA GLU A 237 32.63 7.88 -7.06
C GLU A 237 33.53 7.38 -5.93
N ALA A 238 33.77 8.25 -4.94
CA ALA A 238 34.60 7.93 -3.78
C ALA A 238 34.04 6.73 -2.99
N VAL A 239 32.72 6.70 -2.71
CA VAL A 239 32.07 5.58 -2.02
C VAL A 239 32.08 4.33 -2.87
N GLY A 240 31.78 4.44 -4.16
CA GLY A 240 31.83 3.31 -5.10
C GLY A 240 33.22 2.65 -5.13
N LYS A 241 34.28 3.46 -5.22
CA LYS A 241 35.65 2.95 -5.19
C LYS A 241 35.99 2.30 -3.84
N TRP A 242 35.65 2.96 -2.73
CA TRP A 242 35.85 2.37 -1.41
C TRP A 242 35.14 1.01 -1.27
N CYS A 243 33.90 0.88 -1.75
CA CYS A 243 33.17 -0.37 -1.73
C CYS A 243 33.85 -1.46 -2.58
N GLN A 244 34.31 -1.10 -3.78
CA GLN A 244 35.01 -2.02 -4.69
C GLN A 244 36.33 -2.52 -4.09
N ASP A 245 37.16 -1.60 -3.56
CA ASP A 245 38.46 -1.92 -2.96
C ASP A 245 38.36 -2.80 -1.69
N ASN A 246 37.17 -2.83 -1.04
CA ASN A 246 36.93 -3.65 0.15
C ASN A 246 35.91 -4.80 -0.08
N ASP A 247 35.54 -5.07 -1.34
CA ASP A 247 34.56 -6.11 -1.72
C ASP A 247 33.24 -5.99 -0.96
N ILE A 248 32.67 -4.77 -0.93
CA ILE A 248 31.42 -4.44 -0.25
C ILE A 248 30.34 -4.21 -1.29
N PRO A 249 29.22 -4.95 -1.25
CA PRO A 249 28.06 -4.66 -2.09
C PRO A 249 27.48 -3.27 -1.78
N TYR A 250 27.20 -2.49 -2.83
CA TYR A 250 26.57 -1.18 -2.72
C TYR A 250 25.63 -0.91 -3.89
N ALA A 251 24.74 0.05 -3.72
CA ALA A 251 23.85 0.53 -4.79
C ALA A 251 23.51 2.01 -4.58
N LEU A 252 23.56 2.79 -5.63
CA LEU A 252 23.01 4.15 -5.62
C LEU A 252 21.51 4.09 -5.30
N ALA A 253 21.01 5.04 -4.51
CA ALA A 253 19.67 5.04 -3.95
C ALA A 253 19.02 6.44 -4.04
N GLY A 254 17.77 6.54 -3.66
CA GLY A 254 17.05 7.82 -3.60
C GLY A 254 17.20 8.64 -4.88
N PHE A 255 17.57 9.92 -4.76
CA PHE A 255 17.74 10.78 -5.93
C PHE A 255 18.89 10.35 -6.85
N SER A 256 19.96 9.73 -6.33
CA SER A 256 21.06 9.21 -7.15
C SER A 256 20.62 8.12 -8.12
N ALA A 257 19.80 7.19 -7.65
CA ALA A 257 19.18 6.17 -8.50
C ALA A 257 18.08 6.77 -9.37
N GLY A 258 17.23 7.63 -8.79
CA GLY A 258 16.15 8.31 -9.50
C GLY A 258 16.61 9.06 -10.73
N TRP A 259 17.68 9.84 -10.62
CA TRP A 259 18.28 10.56 -11.75
C TRP A 259 18.72 9.65 -12.89
N ARG A 260 19.22 8.45 -12.58
CA ARG A 260 19.64 7.47 -13.61
C ARG A 260 18.48 6.70 -14.24
N LEU A 261 17.39 6.56 -13.52
CA LEU A 261 16.17 5.91 -14.02
C LEU A 261 15.30 6.91 -14.81
N ALA A 262 15.07 8.08 -14.24
CA ALA A 262 14.24 9.15 -14.82
C ALA A 262 14.87 10.52 -14.45
N PRO A 263 15.62 11.16 -15.36
CA PRO A 263 16.43 12.34 -15.06
C PRO A 263 15.62 13.64 -15.01
N GLU A 264 14.57 13.66 -14.15
CA GLU A 264 13.70 14.84 -13.99
C GLU A 264 14.16 15.76 -12.85
N VAL A 265 14.70 15.19 -11.77
CA VAL A 265 15.05 15.94 -10.56
C VAL A 265 16.55 15.89 -10.29
N ARG A 266 17.22 17.03 -10.45
CA ARG A 266 18.62 17.20 -10.05
C ARG A 266 18.75 17.21 -8.52
N HIS A 267 19.88 16.71 -8.01
CA HIS A 267 20.16 16.62 -6.59
C HIS A 267 21.60 17.05 -6.29
N ASN A 268 21.81 17.60 -5.08
CA ASN A 268 23.11 18.04 -4.59
C ASN A 268 23.64 17.13 -3.48
N VAL A 269 22.82 16.19 -3.01
CA VAL A 269 23.17 15.21 -2.00
C VAL A 269 22.89 13.82 -2.56
N ALA A 270 23.93 13.03 -2.71
CA ALA A 270 23.83 11.65 -3.16
C ALA A 270 23.29 10.75 -2.04
N ALA A 271 22.73 9.59 -2.40
CA ALA A 271 22.38 8.53 -1.47
C ALA A 271 22.90 7.20 -1.98
N VAL A 272 23.50 6.41 -1.09
CA VAL A 272 24.09 5.12 -1.42
C VAL A 272 23.77 4.10 -0.33
N TYR A 273 23.11 3.00 -0.69
CA TYR A 273 23.05 1.82 0.17
C TYR A 273 24.38 1.10 0.16
N VAL A 274 24.85 0.75 1.34
CA VAL A 274 26.07 -0.03 1.54
C VAL A 274 25.75 -1.23 2.42
N HIS A 275 26.22 -2.41 2.04
CA HIS A 275 26.04 -3.63 2.81
C HIS A 275 26.58 -3.48 4.24
N ASN A 276 25.99 -4.19 5.21
CA ASN A 276 26.31 -4.09 6.63
C ASN A 276 27.81 -4.19 6.95
N ARG A 277 28.59 -4.97 6.19
CA ARG A 277 30.05 -5.06 6.33
C ARG A 277 30.78 -3.71 6.19
N GLY A 278 30.23 -2.78 5.42
CA GLY A 278 30.80 -1.42 5.28
C GLY A 278 30.70 -0.58 6.55
N PHE A 279 29.87 -0.98 7.51
CA PHE A 279 29.72 -0.31 8.80
C PHE A 279 30.57 -0.93 9.92
N ASP A 280 31.34 -1.98 9.62
CA ASP A 280 32.35 -2.50 10.54
C ASP A 280 33.41 -1.44 10.75
N ARG A 281 33.81 -1.19 12.00
CA ARG A 281 34.64 -0.07 12.38
C ARG A 281 35.94 0.04 11.56
N GLU A 282 36.67 -1.06 11.43
CA GLU A 282 37.95 -1.09 10.68
C GLU A 282 37.75 -0.77 9.18
N VAL A 283 36.62 -1.16 8.60
CA VAL A 283 36.29 -0.90 7.19
C VAL A 283 35.81 0.52 7.02
N PHE A 284 34.96 0.99 7.91
CA PHE A 284 34.39 2.34 7.88
C PHE A 284 35.48 3.42 8.07
N ASP A 285 36.43 3.20 8.98
CA ASP A 285 37.53 4.14 9.25
C ASP A 285 38.40 4.40 8.00
N LYS A 286 38.49 3.47 7.07
CA LYS A 286 39.20 3.63 5.79
C LYS A 286 38.49 4.58 4.82
N LEU A 287 37.20 4.85 5.01
CA LEU A 287 36.43 5.72 4.12
C LEU A 287 37.02 7.14 4.04
N GLY A 288 37.64 7.63 5.13
CA GLY A 288 38.31 8.91 5.18
C GLY A 288 39.47 9.06 4.20
N SER A 289 40.07 7.97 3.71
CA SER A 289 41.15 8.01 2.71
C SER A 289 40.62 8.25 1.28
N TYR A 290 39.33 8.16 1.06
CA TYR A 290 38.70 8.39 -0.23
C TYR A 290 38.12 9.81 -0.31
N GLN A 291 38.78 10.68 -1.02
CA GLN A 291 38.45 12.11 -1.21
C GLN A 291 38.12 12.85 0.11
N GLY A 292 38.75 12.48 1.22
CA GLY A 292 38.55 13.11 2.52
C GLY A 292 37.18 12.87 3.12
N GLY A 293 36.59 11.69 2.86
CA GLY A 293 35.29 11.30 3.39
C GLY A 293 35.24 11.40 4.92
N LYS A 294 34.28 12.17 5.44
CA LYS A 294 34.07 12.34 6.88
C LYS A 294 32.60 12.46 7.22
N ARG A 295 32.24 11.97 8.39
CA ARG A 295 30.92 12.18 8.97
C ARG A 295 30.76 13.66 9.34
N VAL A 296 29.60 14.22 9.04
CA VAL A 296 29.28 15.62 9.32
C VAL A 296 27.86 15.73 9.89
N GLU A 297 27.59 16.78 10.67
CA GLU A 297 26.23 17.08 11.12
C GLU A 297 25.47 17.92 10.11
N THR A 298 26.19 18.81 9.40
CA THR A 298 25.65 19.72 8.38
C THR A 298 26.56 19.75 7.15
N GLY A 299 26.01 20.15 6.00
CA GLY A 299 26.80 20.29 4.77
C GLY A 299 27.18 18.95 4.12
N ALA A 300 26.46 17.88 4.39
CA ALA A 300 26.64 16.60 3.71
C ALA A 300 26.34 16.74 2.22
N ASN A 301 27.17 16.10 1.37
CA ASN A 301 26.89 15.90 -0.05
C ASN A 301 26.60 14.42 -0.39
N LEU A 302 26.59 13.55 0.63
CA LEU A 302 26.24 12.15 0.51
C LEU A 302 25.58 11.64 1.80
N LEU A 303 24.56 10.81 1.63
CA LEU A 303 23.94 10.02 2.69
C LEU A 303 24.32 8.56 2.49
N LEU A 304 25.09 8.01 3.44
CA LEU A 304 25.41 6.59 3.47
C LEU A 304 24.29 5.86 4.20
N TRP A 305 23.63 4.93 3.52
CA TRP A 305 22.46 4.21 4.02
C TRP A 305 22.77 2.77 4.36
N ARG A 306 22.41 2.37 5.58
CA ARG A 306 22.37 0.95 5.97
C ARG A 306 21.02 0.37 5.56
N PRO A 307 20.97 -0.74 4.82
CA PRO A 307 19.72 -1.34 4.42
C PRO A 307 18.95 -1.93 5.61
N PHE A 308 17.63 -1.84 5.57
CA PHE A 308 16.76 -2.52 6.55
C PHE A 308 16.67 -4.04 6.27
N ASP A 309 16.88 -4.43 5.02
CA ASP A 309 16.97 -5.81 4.54
C ASP A 309 17.86 -5.87 3.29
N HIS A 310 18.55 -6.99 3.09
CA HIS A 310 19.47 -7.11 1.95
C HIS A 310 18.76 -7.09 0.59
N SER A 311 17.45 -7.33 0.54
CA SER A 311 16.67 -7.28 -0.71
C SER A 311 16.62 -5.91 -1.38
N VAL A 312 17.14 -4.85 -0.73
CA VAL A 312 17.32 -3.55 -1.41
C VAL A 312 18.33 -3.64 -2.57
N PHE A 313 19.20 -4.66 -2.55
CA PHE A 313 20.17 -4.94 -3.61
C PHE A 313 19.62 -5.85 -4.71
N ALA A 314 18.40 -6.38 -4.56
CA ALA A 314 17.75 -7.15 -5.61
C ALA A 314 17.63 -6.30 -6.88
N ASP A 315 17.96 -6.86 -8.02
CA ASP A 315 17.98 -6.19 -9.34
C ASP A 315 18.84 -4.90 -9.37
N SER A 316 19.86 -4.80 -8.48
CA SER A 316 20.75 -3.64 -8.42
C SER A 316 21.87 -3.63 -9.47
N ASN A 317 22.05 -4.74 -10.18
CA ASN A 317 23.09 -4.85 -11.21
C ASN A 317 22.80 -3.91 -12.38
N PRO A 318 23.78 -3.09 -12.78
CA PRO A 318 23.59 -2.20 -13.92
C PRO A 318 23.53 -2.99 -15.23
N PRO A 319 22.87 -2.47 -16.28
CA PRO A 319 22.82 -3.07 -17.60
C PRO A 319 24.19 -3.27 -18.24
N SER A 320 25.18 -2.46 -17.85
CA SER A 320 26.58 -2.59 -18.30
C SER A 320 27.55 -2.42 -17.14
N ARG A 321 28.76 -3.01 -17.27
CA ARG A 321 29.84 -2.85 -16.29
C ARG A 321 30.36 -1.41 -16.16
N ALA A 322 30.02 -0.55 -17.12
CA ALA A 322 30.42 0.87 -17.10
C ALA A 322 29.50 1.72 -16.20
N GLU A 323 28.33 1.22 -15.85
CA GLU A 323 27.38 1.92 -14.99
C GLU A 323 27.57 1.53 -13.52
N LYS A 324 27.33 2.49 -12.60
CA LYS A 324 27.34 2.21 -11.15
C LYS A 324 26.11 1.39 -10.78
N PRO A 325 26.24 0.40 -9.86
CA PRO A 325 25.09 -0.29 -9.31
C PRO A 325 24.07 0.69 -8.73
N ARG A 326 22.80 0.47 -9.01
CA ARG A 326 21.69 1.29 -8.48
C ARG A 326 20.55 0.40 -8.03
N THR A 327 19.75 0.88 -7.10
CA THR A 327 18.52 0.19 -6.69
C THR A 327 17.55 0.02 -7.86
N SER A 328 16.75 -1.05 -7.82
CA SER A 328 15.67 -1.27 -8.79
C SER A 328 14.69 -0.08 -8.81
N ALA A 329 13.92 0.06 -9.88
CA ALA A 329 12.89 1.11 -9.97
C ALA A 329 11.90 1.04 -8.81
N LEU A 330 11.52 -0.16 -8.37
CA LEU A 330 10.64 -0.39 -7.23
C LEU A 330 11.25 0.15 -5.93
N GLN A 331 12.51 -0.21 -5.63
CA GLN A 331 13.19 0.27 -4.44
C GLN A 331 13.41 1.78 -4.50
N THR A 332 13.82 2.29 -5.65
CA THR A 332 14.03 3.74 -5.85
C THR A 332 12.73 4.53 -5.63
N TYR A 333 11.59 4.02 -6.13
CA TYR A 333 10.28 4.62 -5.88
C TYR A 333 9.96 4.72 -4.38
N LEU A 334 10.16 3.62 -3.62
CA LEU A 334 9.91 3.60 -2.18
C LEU A 334 10.80 4.59 -1.42
N ASP A 335 12.08 4.68 -1.80
CA ASP A 335 13.02 5.61 -1.18
C ASP A 335 12.63 7.07 -1.46
N LEU A 336 12.30 7.39 -2.72
CA LEU A 336 11.93 8.73 -3.16
C LEU A 336 10.62 9.23 -2.49
N LYS A 337 9.64 8.35 -2.32
CA LYS A 337 8.37 8.66 -1.61
C LYS A 337 8.58 9.12 -0.17
N ARG A 338 9.73 8.81 0.43
CA ARG A 338 10.10 9.26 1.78
C ARG A 338 10.91 10.54 1.81
N LEU A 339 11.56 10.90 0.71
CA LEU A 339 12.44 12.06 0.67
C LEU A 339 11.62 13.36 0.60
N ALA A 340 12.00 14.33 1.43
CA ALA A 340 11.41 15.65 1.42
C ALA A 340 11.74 16.44 0.13
N GLY A 341 11.06 17.54 -0.08
CA GLY A 341 11.26 18.41 -1.24
C GLY A 341 10.67 17.78 -2.52
N ARG A 342 11.50 17.55 -3.52
CA ARG A 342 11.08 17.02 -4.83
C ARG A 342 11.04 15.48 -4.90
N GLY A 343 11.02 14.78 -3.74
CA GLY A 343 10.97 13.32 -3.70
C GLY A 343 9.73 12.75 -4.38
N GLU A 344 8.56 13.35 -4.18
CA GLU A 344 7.30 12.94 -4.81
C GLU A 344 7.35 13.07 -6.34
N GLU A 345 7.89 14.18 -6.85
CA GLU A 345 8.06 14.42 -8.28
C GLU A 345 8.99 13.38 -8.92
N ALA A 346 10.14 13.13 -8.29
CA ALA A 346 11.08 12.12 -8.76
C ALA A 346 10.49 10.70 -8.68
N ALA A 347 9.72 10.38 -7.63
CA ALA A 347 9.02 9.11 -7.49
C ALA A 347 7.98 8.91 -8.61
N THR A 348 7.21 9.94 -8.93
CA THR A 348 6.22 9.92 -10.02
C THR A 348 6.90 9.65 -11.37
N ALA A 349 8.00 10.33 -11.68
CA ALA A 349 8.75 10.11 -12.90
C ALA A 349 9.29 8.66 -13.03
N VAL A 350 9.83 8.10 -11.94
CA VAL A 350 10.29 6.70 -11.91
C VAL A 350 9.10 5.74 -12.08
N TYR A 351 7.97 6.00 -11.43
CA TYR A 351 6.76 5.19 -11.54
C TYR A 351 6.25 5.17 -12.99
N GLU A 352 6.03 6.31 -13.60
CA GLU A 352 5.49 6.42 -14.96
C GLU A 352 6.38 5.73 -15.99
N LYS A 353 7.71 5.92 -15.87
CA LYS A 353 8.66 5.40 -16.84
C LYS A 353 8.95 3.91 -16.70
N HIS A 354 8.94 3.36 -15.48
CA HIS A 354 9.45 2.01 -15.22
C HIS A 354 8.46 1.05 -14.55
N LEU A 355 7.41 1.53 -13.88
CA LEU A 355 6.52 0.67 -13.09
C LEU A 355 5.08 0.64 -13.62
N ALA A 356 4.55 1.76 -14.09
CA ALA A 356 3.13 1.91 -14.42
C ALA A 356 2.63 0.84 -15.40
N HIS A 357 3.34 0.63 -16.51
CA HIS A 357 2.92 -0.31 -17.55
C HIS A 357 2.82 -1.75 -17.02
N GLN A 358 3.88 -2.25 -16.38
CA GLN A 358 3.90 -3.63 -15.88
C GLN A 358 2.87 -3.88 -14.77
N LEU A 359 2.64 -2.89 -13.87
CA LEU A 359 1.64 -3.02 -12.81
C LEU A 359 0.22 -3.03 -13.37
N GLN A 360 -0.07 -2.19 -14.38
CA GLN A 360 -1.36 -2.19 -15.08
C GLN A 360 -1.59 -3.49 -15.86
N GLU A 361 -0.56 -4.04 -16.48
CA GLU A 361 -0.63 -5.33 -17.17
C GLU A 361 -0.96 -6.46 -16.19
N GLY A 362 -0.33 -6.48 -15.00
CA GLY A 362 -0.66 -7.43 -13.94
C GLY A 362 -2.13 -7.35 -13.51
N ALA A 363 -2.65 -6.16 -13.28
CA ALA A 363 -4.05 -5.95 -12.93
C ALA A 363 -5.01 -6.41 -14.05
N ARG A 364 -4.65 -6.15 -15.33
CA ARG A 364 -5.42 -6.60 -16.50
C ARG A 364 -5.48 -8.11 -16.59
N ARG A 365 -4.34 -8.80 -16.38
CA ARG A 365 -4.27 -10.26 -16.41
C ARG A 365 -5.26 -10.92 -15.44
N VAL A 366 -5.41 -10.39 -14.26
CA VAL A 366 -6.36 -10.91 -13.27
C VAL A 366 -7.82 -10.73 -13.72
N LYS A 367 -8.15 -9.60 -14.35
CA LYS A 367 -9.50 -9.40 -14.91
C LYS A 367 -9.82 -10.41 -16.02
N GLU A 368 -8.85 -10.71 -16.89
CA GLU A 368 -9.00 -11.74 -17.93
C GLU A 368 -9.27 -13.13 -17.32
N LEU A 369 -8.50 -13.53 -16.27
CA LEU A 369 -8.69 -14.80 -15.59
C LEU A 369 -10.07 -14.93 -14.93
N GLN A 370 -10.64 -13.83 -14.41
CA GLN A 370 -11.97 -13.82 -13.83
C GLN A 370 -13.08 -13.93 -14.89
N HIS A 371 -12.86 -13.43 -16.11
CA HIS A 371 -13.81 -13.56 -17.24
C HIS A 371 -13.77 -14.94 -17.91
N GLU A 372 -12.68 -15.69 -17.80
CA GLU A 372 -12.58 -17.07 -18.32
C GLU A 372 -13.42 -18.08 -17.51
N GLU A 373 -13.92 -17.71 -16.33
CA GLU A 373 -14.73 -18.56 -15.44
C GLU A 373 -16.27 -18.28 -15.54
N LEU A 374 -16.67 -17.26 -16.27
CA LEU A 374 -18.07 -16.91 -16.53
C LEU A 374 -18.53 -17.45 -17.89
#